data_d77cf1f1fd44dc43b3b7734e7c040203
#
_entry.id   d77cf1f1fd44dc43b3b7734e7c040203
#
_cell.length_a   1.000
_cell.length_b   1.000
_cell.length_c   1.000
_cell.angle_alpha   90.00
_cell.angle_beta   90.00
_cell.angle_gamma   90.00
#
_symmetry.space_group_name_H-M   'P 1'
#
loop_
_entity.id
_entity.type
_entity.pdbx_description
1 polymer ?
#
loop_
_entity_poly.entity_id
_entity_poly.type
_entity_poly.pdbx_seq_one_letter_code
_entity_poly.pdbx_strand_id
1 'polypeptide(L)'
;YGEGLGLRLALDKEFPQWGARMLFFRVGGVTVEVVSEFGGADSGEAPARDRNSDHLFGLCWRVPDADRARTRLHEQGLDVSPVRKGRKPGTRVFTLRDGSCGVPTLIVEPV
;
A
#
# COMPACT_ATOMS: atom_id res chain seq x y z
N TYR A 1 -0.37 18.51 -2.22
CA TYR A 1 -1.63 17.87 -2.64
C TYR A 1 -2.86 18.63 -2.16
N GLY A 2 -2.90 19.10 -0.92
CA GLY A 2 -4.04 19.82 -0.38
C GLY A 2 -4.28 21.17 -1.06
N GLU A 3 -3.51 22.17 -0.69
CA GLU A 3 -3.69 23.54 -1.21
C GLU A 3 -3.34 23.66 -2.69
N GLY A 4 -2.23 23.06 -3.14
CA GLY A 4 -1.76 23.16 -4.53
C GLY A 4 -2.67 22.49 -5.56
N LEU A 5 -3.15 21.29 -5.26
CA LEU A 5 -4.05 20.53 -6.13
C LEU A 5 -5.51 20.60 -5.72
N GLY A 6 -5.83 21.25 -4.62
CA GLY A 6 -7.19 21.36 -4.12
C GLY A 6 -7.80 20.05 -3.64
N LEU A 7 -6.99 19.06 -3.25
CA LEU A 7 -7.49 17.76 -2.80
C LEU A 7 -7.94 17.83 -1.34
N ARG A 8 -9.02 17.13 -1.04
CA ARG A 8 -9.54 17.07 0.31
C ARG A 8 -8.70 16.13 1.18
N LEU A 9 -8.08 16.69 2.22
CA LEU A 9 -7.44 15.90 3.29
C LEU A 9 -8.54 15.23 4.13
N ALA A 10 -8.61 13.90 4.05
CA ALA A 10 -9.61 13.12 4.78
C ALA A 10 -9.14 12.68 6.16
N LEU A 11 -7.84 12.43 6.31
CA LEU A 11 -7.24 12.00 7.57
C LEU A 11 -5.77 12.42 7.60
N ASP A 12 -5.34 12.90 8.76
CA ASP A 12 -3.93 13.13 9.14
C ASP A 12 -3.72 12.43 10.48
N LYS A 13 -2.90 11.39 10.50
CA LYS A 13 -2.72 10.57 11.69
C LYS A 13 -1.32 10.02 11.82
N GLU A 14 -0.82 10.05 13.05
CA GLU A 14 0.39 9.34 13.44
C GLU A 14 0.07 7.90 13.86
N PHE A 15 0.92 6.98 13.45
CA PHE A 15 0.90 5.58 13.82
C PHE A 15 2.21 5.22 14.51
N PRO A 16 2.33 5.46 15.82
CA PRO A 16 3.58 5.23 16.56
C PRO A 16 4.07 3.78 16.46
N GLN A 17 3.15 2.82 16.40
CA GLN A 17 3.43 1.39 16.23
C GLN A 17 4.15 1.05 14.91
N TRP A 18 4.07 1.93 13.93
CA TRP A 18 4.74 1.80 12.62
C TRP A 18 5.83 2.87 12.41
N GLY A 19 6.01 3.78 13.37
CA GLY A 19 6.93 4.90 13.23
C GLY A 19 6.61 5.82 12.04
N ALA A 20 5.33 6.03 11.74
CA ALA A 20 4.90 6.75 10.56
C ALA A 20 3.76 7.74 10.84
N ARG A 21 3.78 8.87 10.12
CA ARG A 21 2.63 9.77 9.95
C ARG A 21 2.08 9.58 8.56
N MET A 22 0.78 9.46 8.45
CA MET A 22 0.10 9.23 7.17
C MET A 22 -0.96 10.31 6.94
N LEU A 23 -0.95 10.87 5.74
CA LEU A 23 -1.97 11.76 5.22
C LEU A 23 -2.77 11.01 4.17
N PHE A 24 -4.09 11.11 4.23
CA PHE A 24 -5.00 10.47 3.27
C PHE A 24 -5.80 11.55 2.54
N PHE A 25 -5.62 11.64 1.24
CA PHE A 25 -6.39 12.54 0.37
C PHE A 25 -7.39 11.76 -0.46
N ARG A 26 -8.59 12.30 -0.61
CA ARG A 26 -9.64 11.71 -1.46
C ARG A 26 -9.68 12.38 -2.83
N VAL A 27 -9.58 11.56 -3.87
CA VAL A 27 -9.63 12.00 -5.27
C VAL A 27 -10.64 11.10 -5.99
N GLY A 28 -11.90 11.51 -6.03
CA GLY A 28 -12.95 10.66 -6.58
C GLY A 28 -13.04 9.32 -5.85
N GLY A 29 -12.95 8.21 -6.55
CA GLY A 29 -12.93 6.86 -5.99
C GLY A 29 -11.56 6.36 -5.51
N VAL A 30 -10.52 7.21 -5.58
CA VAL A 30 -9.14 6.86 -5.22
C VAL A 30 -8.72 7.54 -3.94
N THR A 31 -7.89 6.87 -3.15
CA THR A 31 -7.20 7.47 -2.00
C THR A 31 -5.72 7.61 -2.34
N VAL A 32 -5.18 8.81 -2.17
CA VAL A 32 -3.73 9.07 -2.20
C VAL A 32 -3.23 9.08 -0.76
N GLU A 33 -2.29 8.18 -0.46
CA GLU A 33 -1.66 8.07 0.86
C GLU A 33 -0.25 8.65 0.78
N VAL A 34 0.04 9.64 1.62
CA VAL A 34 1.38 10.19 1.79
C VAL A 34 1.92 9.72 3.11
N VAL A 35 3.06 9.03 3.09
CA VAL A 35 3.67 8.44 4.27
C VAL A 35 4.98 9.13 4.58
N SER A 36 5.13 9.61 5.82
CA SER A 36 6.38 10.11 6.36
C SER A 36 6.81 9.21 7.51
N GLU A 37 7.94 8.55 7.36
CA GLU A 37 8.51 7.71 8.41
C GLU A 37 9.33 8.58 9.39
N PHE A 38 9.11 8.39 10.70
CA PHE A 38 9.90 8.98 11.75
C PHE A 38 10.47 7.86 12.64
N GLY A 39 11.79 7.93 12.88
CA GLY A 39 12.52 6.93 13.66
C GLY A 39 12.93 5.72 12.82
N GLY A 40 14.20 5.35 12.93
CA GLY A 40 14.82 4.28 12.15
C GLY A 40 14.41 2.87 12.57
N ALA A 41 13.13 2.55 12.49
CA ALA A 41 12.70 1.17 12.63
C ALA A 41 12.98 0.45 11.31
N ASP A 42 13.94 -0.47 11.36
CA ASP A 42 14.21 -1.47 10.35
C ASP A 42 12.95 -2.30 10.06
N SER A 43 12.10 -1.83 9.19
CA SER A 43 11.12 -2.70 8.55
C SER A 43 11.80 -3.35 7.33
N GLY A 44 12.44 -4.48 7.59
CA GLY A 44 13.37 -5.17 6.71
C GLY A 44 12.77 -5.80 5.45
N GLU A 45 12.09 -5.06 4.59
CA GLU A 45 11.62 -5.60 3.30
C GLU A 45 11.59 -4.59 2.14
N ALA A 46 12.21 -3.44 2.28
CA ALA A 46 12.41 -2.57 1.11
C ALA A 46 13.89 -2.50 0.76
N PRO A 47 14.25 -2.59 -0.53
CA PRO A 47 15.62 -2.29 -0.94
C PRO A 47 15.97 -0.89 -0.42
N ALA A 48 17.23 -0.71 0.02
CA ALA A 48 17.75 0.55 0.53
C ALA A 48 17.51 1.68 -0.50
N ARG A 49 16.33 2.28 -0.43
CA ARG A 49 16.02 3.50 -1.17
C ARG A 49 16.54 4.67 -0.36
N ASP A 50 17.06 5.66 -1.06
CA ASP A 50 17.49 6.90 -0.43
C ASP A 50 16.34 7.47 0.42
N ARG A 51 16.49 7.40 1.75
CA ARG A 51 15.48 7.83 2.72
C ARG A 51 15.23 9.35 2.68
N ASN A 52 16.05 10.08 1.93
CA ASN A 52 15.96 11.53 1.81
C ASN A 52 15.24 12.00 0.55
N SER A 53 14.74 11.10 -0.31
CA SER A 53 14.01 11.46 -1.52
C SER A 53 12.58 10.99 -1.50
N ASP A 54 11.67 11.84 -2.00
CA ASP A 54 10.29 11.46 -2.24
C ASP A 54 10.22 10.42 -3.36
N HIS A 55 9.42 9.40 -3.19
CA HIS A 55 9.23 8.35 -4.20
C HIS A 55 7.84 7.73 -4.12
N LEU A 56 7.42 7.10 -5.22
CA LEU A 56 6.21 6.30 -5.22
C LEU A 56 6.42 5.04 -4.36
N PHE A 57 5.65 4.93 -3.28
CA PHE A 57 5.72 3.79 -2.37
C PHE A 57 5.17 2.52 -3.01
N GLY A 58 4.00 2.59 -3.65
CA GLY A 58 3.36 1.46 -4.28
C GLY A 58 1.91 1.72 -4.65
N LEU A 59 1.27 0.70 -5.18
CA LEU A 59 -0.14 0.69 -5.54
C LEU A 59 -0.90 -0.34 -4.70
N CYS A 60 -2.15 -0.02 -4.40
CA CYS A 60 -3.06 -0.94 -3.74
C CYS A 60 -4.34 -1.09 -4.57
N TRP A 61 -4.61 -2.31 -5.02
CA TRP A 61 -5.81 -2.64 -5.80
C TRP A 61 -6.82 -3.37 -4.94
N ARG A 62 -8.07 -2.96 -5.07
CA ARG A 62 -9.20 -3.59 -4.39
C ARG A 62 -9.79 -4.70 -5.24
N VAL A 63 -10.01 -5.86 -4.63
CA VAL A 63 -10.67 -7.02 -5.25
C VAL A 63 -11.80 -7.52 -4.37
N PRO A 64 -12.83 -8.13 -4.94
CA PRO A 64 -13.93 -8.69 -4.16
C PRO A 64 -13.58 -9.98 -3.42
N ASP A 65 -12.57 -10.72 -3.88
CA ASP A 65 -12.15 -12.03 -3.35
C ASP A 65 -10.65 -12.20 -3.54
N ALA A 66 -9.90 -12.21 -2.45
CA ALA A 66 -8.45 -12.28 -2.47
C ALA A 66 -7.92 -13.65 -2.92
N ASP A 67 -8.57 -14.74 -2.50
CA ASP A 67 -8.14 -16.10 -2.87
C ASP A 67 -8.31 -16.34 -4.37
N ARG A 68 -9.45 -15.95 -4.91
CA ARG A 68 -9.74 -16.08 -6.34
C ARG A 68 -8.81 -15.20 -7.18
N ALA A 69 -8.56 -13.97 -6.75
CA ALA A 69 -7.62 -13.06 -7.43
C ALA A 69 -6.20 -13.62 -7.40
N ARG A 70 -5.75 -14.13 -6.25
CA ARG A 70 -4.43 -14.74 -6.10
C ARG A 70 -4.27 -15.96 -7.01
N THR A 71 -5.24 -16.85 -7.02
CA THR A 71 -5.22 -18.05 -7.87
C THR A 71 -5.07 -17.68 -9.34
N ARG A 72 -5.89 -16.74 -9.82
CA ARG A 72 -5.82 -16.26 -11.20
C ARG A 72 -4.44 -15.69 -11.57
N LEU A 73 -3.86 -14.85 -10.70
CA LEU A 73 -2.54 -14.27 -10.97
C LEU A 73 -1.43 -15.31 -10.94
N HIS A 74 -1.52 -16.28 -10.04
CA HIS A 74 -0.58 -17.40 -9.97
C HIS A 74 -0.64 -18.28 -11.22
N GLU A 75 -1.84 -18.60 -11.71
CA GLU A 75 -2.05 -19.35 -12.96
C GLU A 75 -1.50 -18.62 -14.20
N GLN A 76 -1.42 -17.29 -14.15
CA GLN A 76 -0.78 -16.45 -15.18
C GLN A 76 0.75 -16.44 -15.06
N GLY A 77 1.33 -17.17 -14.13
CA GLY A 77 2.78 -17.25 -13.92
C GLY A 77 3.39 -16.13 -13.08
N LEU A 78 2.56 -15.33 -12.40
CA LEU A 78 3.05 -14.24 -11.56
C LEU A 78 3.42 -14.74 -10.16
N ASP A 79 4.50 -14.18 -9.60
CA ASP A 79 4.89 -14.44 -8.22
C ASP A 79 4.00 -13.65 -7.25
N VAL A 80 3.19 -14.35 -6.49
CA VAL A 80 2.25 -13.79 -5.51
C VAL A 80 2.44 -14.39 -4.14
N SER A 81 2.38 -13.56 -3.10
CA SER A 81 2.44 -14.04 -1.73
C SER A 81 1.19 -14.86 -1.36
N PRO A 82 1.22 -15.64 -0.27
CA PRO A 82 0.01 -16.15 0.35
C PRO A 82 -0.94 -15.02 0.76
N VAL A 83 -2.24 -15.31 0.77
CA VAL A 83 -3.22 -14.39 1.36
C VAL A 83 -3.04 -14.36 2.88
N ARG A 84 -3.05 -13.17 3.45
CA ARG A 84 -2.89 -12.94 4.89
C ARG A 84 -3.88 -11.89 5.39
N LYS A 85 -4.02 -11.77 6.68
CA LYS A 85 -4.78 -10.68 7.30
C LYS A 85 -4.11 -9.34 6.99
N GLY A 86 -4.89 -8.36 6.60
CA GLY A 86 -4.42 -6.99 6.42
C GLY A 86 -4.25 -6.26 7.76
N ARG A 87 -3.56 -5.12 7.72
CA ARG A 87 -3.40 -4.26 8.90
C ARG A 87 -4.73 -3.69 9.40
N LYS A 88 -5.63 -3.37 8.47
CA LYS A 88 -6.99 -2.97 8.81
C LYS A 88 -7.79 -4.22 9.19
N PRO A 89 -8.44 -4.25 10.37
CA PRO A 89 -9.25 -5.38 10.79
C PRO A 89 -10.31 -5.77 9.74
N GLY A 90 -10.46 -7.07 9.52
CA GLY A 90 -11.41 -7.62 8.55
C GLY A 90 -10.92 -7.63 7.10
N THR A 91 -9.79 -6.99 6.78
CA THR A 91 -9.23 -7.03 5.43
C THR A 91 -8.34 -8.26 5.22
N ARG A 92 -8.28 -8.72 3.98
CA ARG A 92 -7.37 -9.78 3.52
C ARG A 92 -6.51 -9.25 2.40
N VAL A 93 -5.24 -9.56 2.42
CA VAL A 93 -4.28 -8.97 1.47
C VAL A 93 -3.29 -10.02 0.96
N PHE A 94 -2.77 -9.77 -0.23
CA PHE A 94 -1.56 -10.43 -0.73
C PHE A 94 -0.75 -9.46 -1.58
N THR A 95 0.51 -9.78 -1.79
CA THR A 95 1.46 -8.95 -2.53
C THR A 95 1.76 -9.59 -3.88
N LEU A 96 1.75 -8.80 -4.93
CA LEU A 96 2.32 -9.14 -6.23
C LEU A 96 3.81 -8.78 -6.17
N ARG A 97 4.69 -9.78 -6.31
CA ARG A 97 6.13 -9.64 -6.12
C ARG A 97 6.88 -9.29 -7.40
N ASP A 98 6.31 -9.62 -8.54
CA ASP A 98 6.86 -9.31 -9.85
C ASP A 98 5.75 -8.97 -10.87
N GLY A 99 6.14 -8.68 -12.10
CA GLY A 99 5.17 -8.37 -13.17
C GLY A 99 4.43 -7.04 -13.01
N SER A 100 4.83 -6.20 -12.07
CA SER A 100 4.20 -4.91 -11.75
C SER A 100 5.05 -3.70 -12.19
N CYS A 101 5.89 -3.86 -13.21
CA CYS A 101 6.79 -2.81 -13.72
C CYS A 101 7.69 -2.18 -12.64
N GLY A 102 8.12 -2.98 -11.66
CA GLY A 102 8.94 -2.52 -10.54
C GLY A 102 8.19 -1.70 -9.49
N VAL A 103 6.87 -1.58 -9.58
CA VAL A 103 6.05 -0.88 -8.58
C VAL A 103 5.54 -1.87 -7.55
N PRO A 104 5.88 -1.73 -6.27
CA PRO A 104 5.30 -2.57 -5.21
C PRO A 104 3.77 -2.54 -5.25
N THR A 105 3.16 -3.70 -5.29
CA THR A 105 1.71 -3.80 -5.52
C THR A 105 1.06 -4.70 -4.48
N LEU A 106 0.12 -4.14 -3.75
CA LEU A 106 -0.72 -4.83 -2.78
C LEU A 106 -2.11 -5.05 -3.36
N ILE A 107 -2.64 -6.24 -3.15
CA ILE A 107 -4.03 -6.55 -3.47
C ILE A 107 -4.80 -6.69 -2.17
N VAL A 108 -5.94 -6.04 -2.06
CA VAL A 108 -6.76 -6.02 -0.85
C VAL A 108 -8.20 -6.44 -1.14
N GLU A 109 -8.69 -7.37 -0.34
CA GLU A 109 -10.11 -7.63 -0.18
C GLU A 109 -10.58 -6.83 1.03
N PRO A 110 -11.46 -5.85 0.84
CA PRO A 110 -12.00 -5.06 1.94
C PRO A 110 -13.01 -5.85 2.75
N VAL A 111 -13.28 -5.35 3.90
CA VAL A 111 -14.36 -5.85 4.76
C VAL A 111 -15.70 -5.71 4.07
#